data_925d95159dd92fd6e4a334a3ba9a27c9
#
_entry.id   925d95159dd92fd6e4a334a3ba9a27c9
#
_cell.length_a   1.000
_cell.length_b   1.000
_cell.length_c   1.000
_cell.angle_alpha   90.00
_cell.angle_beta   90.00
_cell.angle_gamma   90.00
#
_symmetry.space_group_name_H-M   'P 1'
#
loop_
_entity.id
_entity.type
_entity.pdbx_description
1 polymer ?
#
loop_
_entity_poly.entity_id
_entity_poly.type
_entity_poly.pdbx_seq_one_letter_code
_entity_poly.pdbx_strand_id
1 'polypeptide(L)'
;MRFSDIAHTCAQNLLRRKSRTILTVLGVIVGCCSIVLMISIGQGISEQDEQMLKSMGNLNDITVTAAGGSGAYDSSGVGMSSLSSSDMTSSDHQAKLDDAAVQTFRGISGVAAVMPQRSAQSTVDLTAGAGSRYVAQYASVMGTDMTQLEASGYKLVQGRMPKRAGEVLLGKYAAYQFMDKYRSDDDSRRIAPGDYECDENGCKESEGEKPFFDVLTTKLNLITGADYQSPDDYRKIGSTSMSSTDSGDGDGTASSQNPVVSMPLTVVGVLDASTNNYDAFSSGVVMSLEDMDTLQAKIDGKTNTTSRTKTNYDQVVVHAQNIKDVPGIEAQIKMSGYQTTSFEQTRKEIEKQSRGIQLALGGIGAVSFLVAAIGIANTMIMSVSERTREIGIMKALGCYVKDIRTMFLCEAGAIGLVGGLIACLISALGSLSINLLSFGGFSMENVGKAIMGGDDVSRISVIPWWLFVVAVLFSILVGILAGLGPANKAVKIPALDAIKNEQ
;
A
#
# COMPACT_ATOMS: atom_id res chain seq x y z
N MET A 1 26.86 -40.02 32.11
CA MET A 1 27.83 -39.14 31.41
C MET A 1 27.49 -37.66 31.72
N ARG A 2 28.52 -36.80 31.90
CA ARG A 2 28.26 -35.35 32.03
C ARG A 2 27.91 -34.77 30.67
N PHE A 3 27.06 -33.76 30.64
CA PHE A 3 26.59 -33.15 29.38
C PHE A 3 27.75 -32.56 28.54
N SER A 4 28.79 -32.03 29.22
CA SER A 4 30.01 -31.53 28.55
C SER A 4 30.77 -32.63 27.78
N ASP A 5 30.80 -33.87 28.33
CA ASP A 5 31.48 -34.98 27.70
C ASP A 5 30.76 -35.48 26.46
N ILE A 6 29.40 -35.43 26.50
CA ILE A 6 28.56 -35.75 25.36
C ILE A 6 28.78 -34.73 24.24
N ALA A 7 28.78 -33.43 24.56
CA ALA A 7 28.98 -32.37 23.59
C ALA A 7 30.36 -32.43 22.92
N HIS A 8 31.43 -32.69 23.71
CA HIS A 8 32.77 -32.82 23.18
C HIS A 8 32.90 -34.03 22.24
N THR A 9 32.33 -35.17 22.64
CA THR A 9 32.32 -36.40 21.82
C THR A 9 31.54 -36.18 20.51
N CYS A 10 30.39 -35.47 20.55
CA CYS A 10 29.62 -35.12 19.37
C CYS A 10 30.41 -34.25 18.40
N ALA A 11 31.14 -33.22 18.91
CA ALA A 11 31.95 -32.34 18.07
C ALA A 11 33.09 -33.09 17.38
N GLN A 12 33.78 -33.95 18.10
CA GLN A 12 34.84 -34.81 17.53
C GLN A 12 34.32 -35.77 16.46
N ASN A 13 33.13 -36.34 16.69
CA ASN A 13 32.50 -37.26 15.74
C ASN A 13 32.12 -36.59 14.43
N LEU A 14 31.58 -35.37 14.49
CA LEU A 14 31.24 -34.56 13.31
C LEU A 14 32.47 -34.21 12.46
N LEU A 15 33.61 -33.95 13.11
CA LEU A 15 34.87 -33.61 12.42
C LEU A 15 35.59 -34.80 11.80
N ARG A 16 35.38 -36.03 12.30
CA ARG A 16 36.03 -37.24 11.79
C ARG A 16 35.54 -37.66 10.39
N ARG A 17 34.30 -37.31 9.99
CA ARG A 17 33.66 -37.74 8.71
C ARG A 17 33.16 -36.54 7.90
N LYS A 18 34.09 -35.65 7.53
CA LYS A 18 33.84 -34.36 6.94
C LYS A 18 32.90 -34.38 5.70
N SER A 19 33.15 -35.30 4.76
CA SER A 19 32.37 -35.32 3.50
C SER A 19 30.87 -35.61 3.71
N ARG A 20 30.54 -36.52 4.62
CA ARG A 20 29.16 -36.88 4.91
C ARG A 20 28.45 -35.80 5.72
N THR A 21 29.15 -35.27 6.74
CA THR A 21 28.61 -34.16 7.56
C THR A 21 28.37 -32.95 6.70
N ILE A 22 29.25 -32.60 5.75
CA ILE A 22 29.06 -31.50 4.83
C ILE A 22 27.80 -31.70 3.96
N LEU A 23 27.60 -32.89 3.41
CA LEU A 23 26.47 -33.18 2.56
C LEU A 23 25.13 -33.05 3.30
N THR A 24 25.06 -33.55 4.54
CA THR A 24 23.85 -33.43 5.37
C THR A 24 23.60 -32.00 5.85
N VAL A 25 24.65 -31.30 6.27
CA VAL A 25 24.59 -29.90 6.66
C VAL A 25 24.12 -29.06 5.48
N LEU A 26 24.58 -29.34 4.25
CA LEU A 26 24.14 -28.66 3.03
C LEU A 26 22.65 -28.83 2.78
N GLY A 27 22.11 -30.05 2.99
CA GLY A 27 20.65 -30.27 2.91
C GLY A 27 19.86 -29.45 3.92
N VAL A 28 20.37 -29.34 5.17
CA VAL A 28 19.76 -28.49 6.20
C VAL A 28 19.87 -27.02 5.87
N ILE A 29 21.00 -26.58 5.33
CA ILE A 29 21.21 -25.20 4.87
C ILE A 29 20.17 -24.83 3.83
N VAL A 30 20.00 -25.63 2.78
CA VAL A 30 19.02 -25.36 1.72
C VAL A 30 17.61 -25.28 2.28
N GLY A 31 17.21 -26.26 3.13
CA GLY A 31 15.87 -26.27 3.74
C GLY A 31 15.61 -25.06 4.65
N CYS A 32 16.56 -24.75 5.53
CA CYS A 32 16.43 -23.63 6.46
C CYS A 32 16.49 -22.27 5.73
N CYS A 33 17.40 -22.12 4.77
CA CYS A 33 17.53 -20.92 3.94
C CYS A 33 16.23 -20.64 3.15
N SER A 34 15.63 -21.68 2.55
CA SER A 34 14.35 -21.55 1.84
C SER A 34 13.24 -21.00 2.73
N ILE A 35 13.15 -21.50 3.98
CA ILE A 35 12.11 -21.03 4.92
C ILE A 35 12.39 -19.60 5.38
N VAL A 36 13.64 -19.27 5.72
CA VAL A 36 14.01 -17.92 6.17
C VAL A 36 13.75 -16.90 5.07
N LEU A 37 14.19 -17.17 3.83
CA LEU A 37 13.96 -16.27 2.69
C LEU A 37 12.46 -16.15 2.37
N MET A 38 11.71 -17.24 2.44
CA MET A 38 10.27 -17.22 2.21
C MET A 38 9.54 -16.32 3.21
N ILE A 39 9.82 -16.47 4.51
CA ILE A 39 9.21 -15.62 5.55
C ILE A 39 9.67 -14.18 5.38
N SER A 40 10.94 -13.96 5.04
CA SER A 40 11.52 -12.65 4.81
C SER A 40 10.87 -11.91 3.63
N ILE A 41 10.64 -12.59 2.51
CA ILE A 41 9.91 -12.05 1.35
C ILE A 41 8.45 -11.80 1.72
N GLY A 42 7.82 -12.73 2.46
CA GLY A 42 6.45 -12.54 2.93
C GLY A 42 6.28 -11.31 3.83
N GLN A 43 7.26 -11.02 4.69
CA GLN A 43 7.29 -9.80 5.50
C GLN A 43 7.53 -8.55 4.63
N GLY A 44 8.42 -8.63 3.65
CA GLY A 44 8.67 -7.55 2.70
C GLY A 44 7.43 -7.18 1.89
N ILE A 45 6.70 -8.17 1.37
CA ILE A 45 5.42 -7.95 0.68
C ILE A 45 4.40 -7.28 1.62
N SER A 46 4.31 -7.74 2.87
CA SER A 46 3.38 -7.16 3.85
C SER A 46 3.73 -5.71 4.19
N GLU A 47 5.02 -5.36 4.29
CA GLU A 47 5.48 -3.98 4.49
C GLU A 47 5.20 -3.11 3.26
N GLN A 48 5.40 -3.64 2.08
CA GLN A 48 5.08 -2.97 0.80
C GLN A 48 3.58 -2.75 0.64
N ASP A 49 2.75 -3.75 0.97
CA ASP A 49 1.30 -3.63 0.98
C ASP A 49 0.83 -2.53 1.94
N GLU A 50 1.43 -2.45 3.14
CA GLU A 50 1.12 -1.41 4.12
C GLU A 50 1.52 -0.01 3.63
N GLN A 51 2.68 0.13 2.99
CA GLN A 51 3.10 1.39 2.37
C GLN A 51 2.17 1.78 1.22
N MET A 52 1.81 0.83 0.35
CA MET A 52 0.86 1.05 -0.73
C MET A 52 -0.50 1.51 -0.20
N LEU A 53 -1.01 0.87 0.86
CA LEU A 53 -2.26 1.28 1.50
C LEU A 53 -2.17 2.70 2.10
N LYS A 54 -1.04 3.04 2.74
CA LYS A 54 -0.81 4.40 3.27
C LYS A 54 -0.73 5.44 2.16
N SER A 55 -0.20 5.08 1.00
CA SER A 55 -0.12 5.98 -0.15
C SER A 55 -1.45 6.16 -0.89
N MET A 56 -2.42 5.29 -0.71
CA MET A 56 -3.75 5.38 -1.34
C MET A 56 -4.70 6.39 -0.68
N GLY A 57 -4.36 6.98 0.48
CA GLY A 57 -5.17 7.97 1.18
C GLY A 57 -5.61 7.53 2.57
N ASN A 58 -6.70 8.14 3.05
CA ASN A 58 -7.19 7.93 4.41
C ASN A 58 -7.93 6.58 4.50
N LEU A 59 -7.30 5.57 5.09
CA LEU A 59 -7.86 4.21 5.21
C LEU A 59 -9.16 4.16 6.04
N ASN A 60 -9.47 5.24 6.76
CA ASN A 60 -10.67 5.36 7.57
C ASN A 60 -11.87 5.93 6.78
N ASP A 61 -11.67 6.31 5.51
CA ASP A 61 -12.71 6.95 4.72
C ASP A 61 -13.57 5.92 3.97
N ILE A 62 -14.85 6.12 4.01
CA ILE A 62 -15.87 5.38 3.27
C ILE A 62 -16.58 6.37 2.36
N THR A 63 -16.37 6.25 1.07
CA THR A 63 -17.09 7.04 0.07
C THR A 63 -18.45 6.41 -0.19
N VAL A 64 -19.50 7.16 0.07
CA VAL A 64 -20.91 6.75 -0.12
C VAL A 64 -21.47 7.44 -1.33
N THR A 65 -22.05 6.67 -2.26
CA THR A 65 -22.72 7.16 -3.47
C THR A 65 -24.16 6.66 -3.52
N ALA A 66 -25.02 7.37 -4.25
CA ALA A 66 -26.39 6.91 -4.47
C ALA A 66 -26.40 5.63 -5.31
N ALA A 67 -27.28 4.69 -4.99
CA ALA A 67 -27.45 3.47 -5.77
C ALA A 67 -27.89 3.81 -7.20
N GLY A 68 -27.10 3.41 -8.21
CA GLY A 68 -27.37 3.67 -9.64
C GLY A 68 -26.79 4.98 -10.19
N GLY A 69 -26.06 5.78 -9.41
CA GLY A 69 -25.26 6.87 -9.92
C GLY A 69 -24.08 6.33 -10.74
N SER A 70 -23.84 6.89 -11.93
CA SER A 70 -22.59 6.65 -12.67
C SER A 70 -21.45 7.00 -11.76
N GLY A 71 -20.60 6.01 -11.43
CA GLY A 71 -19.56 6.15 -10.45
C GLY A 71 -18.74 7.41 -10.68
N ALA A 72 -18.59 8.20 -9.63
CA ALA A 72 -17.56 9.20 -9.59
C ALA A 72 -16.26 8.49 -10.01
N TYR A 73 -15.53 9.09 -10.94
CA TYR A 73 -14.20 8.61 -11.31
C TYR A 73 -13.38 8.56 -10.03
N ASP A 74 -13.10 7.36 -9.56
CA ASP A 74 -12.11 7.17 -8.51
C ASP A 74 -10.78 7.62 -9.10
N SER A 75 -10.28 8.74 -8.62
CA SER A 75 -9.02 9.34 -9.03
C SER A 75 -7.80 8.51 -8.66
N SER A 76 -7.99 7.32 -8.11
CA SER A 76 -6.90 6.39 -7.75
C SER A 76 -6.34 5.58 -8.92
N GLY A 77 -6.75 5.85 -10.18
CA GLY A 77 -6.09 5.29 -11.39
C GLY A 77 -6.14 3.77 -11.54
N VAL A 78 -6.74 3.05 -10.62
CA VAL A 78 -6.97 1.62 -10.75
C VAL A 78 -8.33 1.42 -11.42
N GLY A 79 -8.31 1.28 -12.74
CA GLY A 79 -9.48 0.98 -13.54
C GLY A 79 -10.15 -0.31 -13.07
N MET A 80 -11.12 -0.20 -12.18
CA MET A 80 -12.05 -1.27 -11.89
C MET A 80 -13.11 -1.28 -12.97
N SER A 81 -12.75 -1.97 -14.07
CA SER A 81 -13.65 -2.32 -15.14
C SER A 81 -14.85 -3.09 -14.60
N SER A 82 -16.00 -2.44 -14.71
CA SER A 82 -17.33 -3.02 -14.94
C SER A 82 -17.59 -4.42 -14.37
N LEU A 83 -18.13 -4.48 -13.17
CA LEU A 83 -19.05 -5.57 -12.86
C LEU A 83 -20.36 -5.31 -13.59
N SER A 84 -20.63 -6.23 -14.49
CA SER A 84 -21.77 -6.29 -15.39
C SER A 84 -23.08 -5.84 -14.76
N SER A 85 -23.65 -4.82 -15.34
CA SER A 85 -25.06 -4.46 -15.21
C SER A 85 -25.93 -5.56 -15.83
N SER A 86 -26.32 -6.55 -15.03
CA SER A 86 -27.41 -7.47 -15.41
C SER A 86 -28.24 -7.79 -14.16
N ASP A 87 -28.88 -6.77 -13.61
CA ASP A 87 -30.13 -6.85 -12.87
C ASP A 87 -30.70 -5.44 -12.72
N MET A 88 -31.14 -4.88 -13.85
CA MET A 88 -31.95 -3.66 -13.86
C MET A 88 -33.41 -4.04 -13.93
N THR A 89 -34.02 -4.23 -12.77
CA THR A 89 -35.49 -4.11 -12.67
C THR A 89 -35.86 -3.41 -11.37
N SER A 90 -36.41 -2.22 -11.53
CA SER A 90 -37.15 -1.36 -10.60
C SER A 90 -36.44 -0.07 -10.18
N SER A 91 -36.78 0.95 -10.96
CA SER A 91 -36.34 2.37 -10.89
C SER A 91 -37.09 3.23 -9.86
N ASP A 92 -37.62 2.69 -8.76
CA ASP A 92 -38.52 3.51 -7.94
C ASP A 92 -38.09 3.76 -6.49
N HIS A 93 -36.93 3.25 -6.04
CA HIS A 93 -36.45 3.47 -4.68
C HIS A 93 -34.91 3.71 -4.61
N GLN A 94 -34.42 4.60 -5.49
CA GLN A 94 -33.03 5.04 -5.32
C GLN A 94 -32.92 5.93 -4.08
N ALA A 95 -32.15 5.48 -3.09
CA ALA A 95 -31.83 6.27 -1.92
C ALA A 95 -31.04 7.51 -2.36
N LYS A 96 -31.62 8.70 -2.15
CA LYS A 96 -30.99 9.97 -2.50
C LYS A 96 -30.04 10.38 -1.38
N LEU A 97 -28.86 10.87 -1.75
CA LEU A 97 -27.91 11.46 -0.81
C LEU A 97 -28.35 12.90 -0.52
N ASP A 98 -29.21 13.05 0.48
CA ASP A 98 -29.71 14.33 0.96
C ASP A 98 -29.25 14.62 2.40
N ASP A 99 -29.66 15.75 2.95
CA ASP A 99 -29.35 16.13 4.33
C ASP A 99 -29.84 15.09 5.35
N ALA A 100 -30.93 14.38 5.06
CA ALA A 100 -31.45 13.33 5.94
C ALA A 100 -30.51 12.11 5.97
N ALA A 101 -29.96 11.75 4.83
CA ALA A 101 -28.93 10.70 4.73
C ALA A 101 -27.67 11.07 5.52
N VAL A 102 -27.18 12.31 5.38
CA VAL A 102 -26.03 12.83 6.12
C VAL A 102 -26.25 12.75 7.64
N GLN A 103 -27.45 13.14 8.12
CA GLN A 103 -27.78 13.02 9.54
C GLN A 103 -27.84 11.56 10.02
N THR A 104 -28.35 10.67 9.18
CA THR A 104 -28.37 9.23 9.48
C THR A 104 -26.97 8.69 9.63
N PHE A 105 -26.05 9.04 8.72
CA PHE A 105 -24.64 8.59 8.79
C PHE A 105 -23.90 9.15 10.02
N ARG A 106 -24.18 10.41 10.41
CA ARG A 106 -23.65 10.99 11.65
C ARG A 106 -24.11 10.25 12.93
N GLY A 107 -25.26 9.57 12.86
CA GLY A 107 -25.79 8.77 13.97
C GLY A 107 -25.18 7.38 14.11
N ILE A 108 -24.36 6.92 13.16
CA ILE A 108 -23.76 5.60 13.20
C ILE A 108 -22.60 5.60 14.22
N SER A 109 -22.61 4.58 15.09
CA SER A 109 -21.55 4.42 16.09
C SER A 109 -20.19 4.16 15.40
N GLY A 110 -19.14 4.85 15.86
CA GLY A 110 -17.79 4.74 15.30
C GLY A 110 -17.48 5.74 14.18
N VAL A 111 -18.44 6.58 13.77
CA VAL A 111 -18.22 7.67 12.82
C VAL A 111 -17.64 8.87 13.54
N ALA A 112 -16.55 9.43 13.02
CA ALA A 112 -15.89 10.64 13.52
C ALA A 112 -16.40 11.90 12.83
N ALA A 113 -16.53 11.85 11.48
CA ALA A 113 -16.98 12.97 10.67
C ALA A 113 -17.75 12.47 9.44
N VAL A 114 -18.62 13.33 8.91
CA VAL A 114 -19.38 13.08 7.68
C VAL A 114 -19.27 14.31 6.82
N MET A 115 -18.65 14.17 5.65
CA MET A 115 -18.42 15.23 4.68
C MET A 115 -19.28 15.00 3.44
N PRO A 116 -20.40 15.70 3.29
CA PRO A 116 -21.10 15.77 2.01
C PRO A 116 -20.25 16.53 1.00
N GLN A 117 -20.17 16.02 -0.21
CA GLN A 117 -19.36 16.57 -1.28
C GLN A 117 -20.19 16.76 -2.54
N ARG A 118 -19.88 17.86 -3.22
CA ARG A 118 -20.43 18.19 -4.52
C ARG A 118 -19.33 18.76 -5.41
N SER A 119 -19.15 18.18 -6.59
CA SER A 119 -18.22 18.65 -7.59
C SER A 119 -18.92 19.59 -8.59
N ALA A 120 -18.16 20.50 -9.19
CA ALA A 120 -18.66 21.26 -10.32
C ALA A 120 -18.88 20.32 -11.50
N GLN A 121 -20.10 20.28 -12.04
CA GLN A 121 -20.45 19.39 -13.17
C GLN A 121 -20.07 19.97 -14.53
N SER A 122 -19.79 21.27 -14.60
CA SER A 122 -19.32 21.96 -15.79
C SER A 122 -17.80 22.14 -15.80
N THR A 123 -17.22 22.31 -16.97
CA THR A 123 -15.82 22.67 -17.12
C THR A 123 -15.53 23.97 -16.37
N VAL A 124 -14.46 23.95 -15.58
CA VAL A 124 -14.01 25.11 -14.80
C VAL A 124 -12.56 25.42 -15.17
N ASP A 125 -12.31 26.68 -15.49
CA ASP A 125 -10.95 27.22 -15.62
C ASP A 125 -10.69 28.24 -14.52
N LEU A 126 -9.46 28.24 -14.03
CA LEU A 126 -8.98 29.21 -13.05
C LEU A 126 -8.00 30.15 -13.71
N THR A 127 -8.15 31.43 -13.42
CA THR A 127 -7.19 32.44 -13.86
C THR A 127 -6.60 33.20 -12.69
N ALA A 128 -5.33 33.57 -12.80
CA ALA A 128 -4.61 34.30 -11.78
C ALA A 128 -3.70 35.38 -12.37
N GLY A 129 -3.39 36.38 -11.56
CA GLY A 129 -2.47 37.45 -11.94
C GLY A 129 -3.07 38.53 -12.83
N ALA A 130 -2.32 39.59 -13.09
CA ALA A 130 -2.75 40.73 -13.93
C ALA A 130 -3.01 40.24 -15.36
N GLY A 131 -4.20 40.57 -15.89
CA GLY A 131 -4.60 40.20 -17.26
C GLY A 131 -4.78 38.69 -17.43
N SER A 132 -5.09 37.94 -16.37
CA SER A 132 -5.26 36.48 -16.41
C SER A 132 -4.02 35.78 -17.02
N ARG A 133 -2.83 36.15 -16.54
CA ARG A 133 -1.56 35.64 -17.05
C ARG A 133 -1.43 34.13 -16.82
N TYR A 134 -1.80 33.71 -15.63
CA TYR A 134 -1.70 32.30 -15.23
C TYR A 134 -3.07 31.65 -15.37
N VAL A 135 -3.11 30.48 -15.99
CA VAL A 135 -4.35 29.76 -16.29
C VAL A 135 -4.21 28.29 -15.91
N ALA A 136 -5.18 27.78 -15.16
CA ALA A 136 -5.35 26.34 -14.95
C ALA A 136 -6.66 25.91 -15.62
N GLN A 137 -6.52 25.10 -16.67
CA GLN A 137 -7.65 24.54 -17.41
C GLN A 137 -8.15 23.27 -16.72
N TYR A 138 -9.45 23.01 -16.86
CA TYR A 138 -10.10 21.82 -16.30
C TYR A 138 -9.85 21.66 -14.79
N ALA A 139 -9.86 22.77 -14.06
CA ALA A 139 -9.62 22.76 -12.63
C ALA A 139 -10.72 21.99 -11.88
N SER A 140 -10.31 21.12 -10.97
CA SER A 140 -11.22 20.42 -10.08
C SER A 140 -11.73 21.36 -8.99
N VAL A 141 -13.06 21.47 -8.85
CA VAL A 141 -13.70 22.31 -7.83
C VAL A 141 -14.66 21.47 -7.03
N MET A 142 -14.49 21.45 -5.71
CA MET A 142 -15.26 20.64 -4.78
C MET A 142 -15.90 21.54 -3.70
N GLY A 143 -17.21 21.42 -3.55
CA GLY A 143 -17.94 21.98 -2.40
C GLY A 143 -18.08 20.96 -1.29
N THR A 144 -17.76 21.35 -0.05
CA THR A 144 -17.88 20.47 1.11
C THR A 144 -18.19 21.22 2.39
N ASP A 145 -18.50 20.49 3.47
CA ASP A 145 -18.69 21.05 4.81
C ASP A 145 -17.33 21.39 5.45
N MET A 146 -16.97 22.67 5.43
CA MET A 146 -15.70 23.17 5.95
C MET A 146 -15.48 22.88 7.44
N THR A 147 -16.55 22.66 8.20
CA THR A 147 -16.45 22.39 9.65
C THR A 147 -15.99 20.97 9.96
N GLN A 148 -16.13 20.07 9.01
CA GLN A 148 -15.81 18.65 9.14
C GLN A 148 -14.39 18.31 8.63
N LEU A 149 -13.74 19.22 7.92
CA LEU A 149 -12.43 18.97 7.28
C LEU A 149 -11.35 18.53 8.29
N GLU A 150 -11.23 19.26 9.41
CA GLU A 150 -10.22 18.90 10.43
C GLU A 150 -10.54 17.56 11.10
N ALA A 151 -11.83 17.31 11.38
CA ALA A 151 -12.27 16.04 11.97
C ALA A 151 -12.08 14.83 11.03
N SER A 152 -12.03 15.08 9.72
CA SER A 152 -11.74 14.07 8.69
C SER A 152 -10.23 13.92 8.41
N GLY A 153 -9.37 14.56 9.20
CA GLY A 153 -7.92 14.40 9.11
C GLY A 153 -7.21 15.34 8.14
N TYR A 154 -7.93 16.22 7.43
CA TYR A 154 -7.31 17.23 6.56
C TYR A 154 -6.66 18.33 7.38
N LYS A 155 -5.42 18.67 7.06
CA LYS A 155 -4.63 19.70 7.74
C LYS A 155 -4.33 20.87 6.82
N LEU A 156 -4.22 22.05 7.39
CA LEU A 156 -3.72 23.22 6.66
C LEU A 156 -2.20 23.27 6.72
N VAL A 157 -1.56 23.45 5.57
CA VAL A 157 -0.12 23.77 5.48
C VAL A 157 0.13 25.22 5.81
N GLN A 158 -0.75 26.11 5.27
CA GLN A 158 -0.64 27.56 5.43
C GLN A 158 -2.03 28.19 5.47
N GLY A 159 -2.12 29.36 6.11
CA GLY A 159 -3.35 30.15 6.11
C GLY A 159 -4.32 29.78 7.21
N ARG A 160 -5.60 29.91 6.93
CA ARG A 160 -6.71 29.66 7.87
C ARG A 160 -7.91 29.04 7.16
N MET A 161 -8.84 28.49 7.93
CA MET A 161 -10.14 28.03 7.40
C MET A 161 -11.01 29.19 6.89
N PRO A 162 -11.79 28.98 5.80
CA PRO A 162 -12.75 29.96 5.28
C PRO A 162 -13.80 30.33 6.32
N LYS A 163 -14.14 31.62 6.38
CA LYS A 163 -15.17 32.14 7.28
C LYS A 163 -16.25 32.98 6.55
N ARG A 164 -15.98 33.37 5.31
CA ARG A 164 -16.84 34.24 4.52
C ARG A 164 -17.11 33.62 3.16
N ALA A 165 -18.20 33.96 2.54
CA ALA A 165 -18.53 33.57 1.18
C ALA A 165 -17.43 34.03 0.20
N GLY A 166 -17.08 33.17 -0.76
CA GLY A 166 -16.01 33.41 -1.73
C GLY A 166 -14.58 33.20 -1.19
N GLU A 167 -14.42 32.85 0.08
CA GLU A 167 -13.15 32.35 0.63
C GLU A 167 -13.00 30.85 0.34
N VAL A 168 -11.88 30.46 -0.23
CA VAL A 168 -11.64 29.07 -0.65
C VAL A 168 -10.33 28.55 -0.12
N LEU A 169 -10.21 27.22 -0.06
CA LEU A 169 -8.97 26.52 0.17
C LEU A 169 -8.42 25.99 -1.15
N LEU A 170 -7.12 25.94 -1.27
CA LEU A 170 -6.43 25.31 -2.38
C LEU A 170 -5.69 24.07 -1.91
N GLY A 171 -5.65 23.06 -2.75
CA GLY A 171 -4.75 21.92 -2.54
C GLY A 171 -3.29 22.36 -2.71
N LYS A 172 -2.37 21.68 -2.03
CA LYS A 172 -0.92 21.96 -2.02
C LYS A 172 -0.33 22.02 -3.42
N TYR A 173 -0.82 21.19 -4.34
CA TYR A 173 -0.34 21.10 -5.71
C TYR A 173 -1.16 21.95 -6.70
N ALA A 174 -2.22 22.62 -6.26
CA ALA A 174 -3.05 23.43 -7.15
C ALA A 174 -2.29 24.57 -7.84
N ALA A 175 -1.29 25.13 -7.19
CA ALA A 175 -0.44 26.18 -7.77
C ALA A 175 0.37 25.71 -9.00
N TYR A 176 0.67 24.42 -9.07
CA TYR A 176 1.43 23.78 -10.15
C TYR A 176 0.56 23.43 -11.36
N GLN A 177 -0.76 23.47 -11.23
CA GLN A 177 -1.71 23.27 -12.33
C GLN A 177 -1.77 24.51 -13.27
N PHE A 178 -1.26 25.66 -12.80
CA PHE A 178 -1.28 26.89 -13.58
C PHE A 178 -0.16 26.93 -14.61
N MET A 179 -0.54 27.31 -15.84
CA MET A 179 0.36 27.58 -16.95
C MET A 179 0.51 29.08 -17.16
N ASP A 180 1.71 29.53 -17.50
CA ASP A 180 1.97 30.91 -17.90
C ASP A 180 1.74 31.07 -19.41
N LYS A 181 0.67 31.72 -19.81
CA LYS A 181 0.28 31.90 -21.23
C LYS A 181 1.27 32.68 -22.10
N TYR A 182 2.28 33.32 -21.52
CA TYR A 182 3.28 34.07 -22.23
C TYR A 182 4.61 33.32 -22.38
N ARG A 183 4.74 32.12 -21.84
CA ARG A 183 5.92 31.26 -21.98
C ARG A 183 5.73 30.23 -23.10
N SER A 184 6.85 29.62 -23.54
CA SER A 184 6.81 28.47 -24.46
C SER A 184 6.17 27.25 -23.79
N ASP A 185 5.65 26.32 -24.58
CA ASP A 185 4.96 25.14 -24.05
C ASP A 185 5.85 24.32 -23.12
N ASP A 186 7.14 24.20 -23.42
CA ASP A 186 8.12 23.45 -22.60
C ASP A 186 8.39 24.08 -21.22
N ASP A 187 8.19 25.40 -21.05
CA ASP A 187 8.44 26.14 -19.80
C ASP A 187 7.14 26.78 -19.26
N SER A 188 5.99 26.38 -19.78
CA SER A 188 4.71 26.97 -19.42
C SER A 188 4.17 26.50 -18.07
N ARG A 189 4.59 25.34 -17.58
CA ARG A 189 4.21 24.76 -16.29
C ARG A 189 5.41 24.68 -15.36
N ARG A 190 5.12 24.58 -14.06
CA ARG A 190 6.11 24.26 -13.03
C ARG A 190 5.94 22.82 -12.57
N ILE A 191 7.07 22.18 -12.34
CA ILE A 191 7.10 20.78 -11.88
C ILE A 191 6.84 20.76 -10.37
N ALA A 192 5.86 19.97 -9.96
CA ALA A 192 5.56 19.84 -8.54
C ALA A 192 6.59 18.94 -7.83
N PRO A 193 6.83 19.14 -6.53
CA PRO A 193 7.61 18.20 -5.74
C PRO A 193 6.97 16.81 -5.76
N GLY A 194 7.77 15.79 -6.03
CA GLY A 194 7.29 14.41 -6.14
C GLY A 194 6.85 14.00 -7.56
N ASP A 195 6.79 14.92 -8.53
CA ASP A 195 6.59 14.56 -9.93
C ASP A 195 7.86 13.92 -10.51
N TYR A 196 7.71 13.10 -11.54
CA TYR A 196 8.83 12.43 -12.20
C TYR A 196 9.28 13.19 -13.43
N GLU A 197 10.56 13.55 -13.46
CA GLU A 197 11.25 14.00 -14.65
C GLU A 197 11.92 12.82 -15.34
N CYS A 198 11.50 12.54 -16.57
CA CYS A 198 12.05 11.44 -17.36
C CYS A 198 12.99 11.99 -18.45
N ASP A 199 14.25 11.54 -18.45
CA ASP A 199 15.25 11.78 -19.48
C ASP A 199 15.66 10.48 -20.19
N GLU A 200 16.61 10.56 -21.13
CA GLU A 200 17.13 9.38 -21.85
C GLU A 200 17.78 8.35 -20.91
N ASN A 201 18.10 8.72 -19.66
CA ASN A 201 18.75 7.86 -18.66
C ASN A 201 17.77 7.26 -17.64
N GLY A 202 16.49 7.63 -17.70
CA GLY A 202 15.43 7.16 -16.80
C GLY A 202 14.63 8.27 -16.16
N CYS A 203 13.66 7.89 -15.31
CA CYS A 203 12.82 8.84 -14.58
C CYS A 203 13.40 9.05 -13.17
N LYS A 204 13.51 10.31 -12.76
CA LYS A 204 13.91 10.72 -11.41
C LYS A 204 12.79 11.54 -10.79
N GLU A 205 12.57 11.36 -9.51
CA GLU A 205 11.68 12.20 -8.74
C GLU A 205 12.24 13.62 -8.65
N SER A 206 11.42 14.62 -8.98
CA SER A 206 11.80 16.02 -8.96
C SER A 206 11.72 16.59 -7.54
N GLU A 207 12.73 17.37 -7.16
CA GLU A 207 12.67 18.18 -5.93
C GLU A 207 11.59 19.27 -6.01
N GLY A 208 11.04 19.49 -7.20
CA GLY A 208 10.03 20.49 -7.49
C GLY A 208 10.60 21.90 -7.67
N GLU A 209 9.88 22.68 -8.45
CA GLU A 209 10.17 24.09 -8.68
C GLU A 209 9.32 24.98 -7.77
N LYS A 210 9.64 26.28 -7.71
CA LYS A 210 8.76 27.25 -7.05
C LYS A 210 7.57 27.56 -7.95
N PRO A 211 6.33 27.62 -7.42
CA PRO A 211 5.17 28.02 -8.18
C PRO A 211 5.33 29.44 -8.74
N PHE A 212 4.63 29.76 -9.83
CA PHE A 212 4.72 31.08 -10.48
C PHE A 212 4.29 32.26 -9.60
N PHE A 213 3.43 32.01 -8.63
CA PHE A 213 2.90 33.03 -7.73
C PHE A 213 2.53 32.43 -6.37
N ASP A 214 2.45 33.30 -5.38
CA ASP A 214 1.95 32.91 -4.06
C ASP A 214 0.41 32.91 -4.06
N VAL A 215 -0.17 31.75 -3.79
CA VAL A 215 -1.61 31.52 -3.84
C VAL A 215 -2.39 32.32 -2.80
N LEU A 216 -1.81 32.62 -1.63
CA LEU A 216 -2.46 33.37 -0.56
C LEU A 216 -2.56 34.86 -0.84
N THR A 217 -1.65 35.41 -1.67
CA THR A 217 -1.60 36.84 -2.00
C THR A 217 -2.29 37.16 -3.32
N THR A 218 -2.49 36.15 -4.19
CA THR A 218 -3.01 36.35 -5.54
C THR A 218 -4.52 36.03 -5.58
N LYS A 219 -5.27 36.95 -6.14
CA LYS A 219 -6.71 36.71 -6.39
C LYS A 219 -6.88 35.76 -7.56
N LEU A 220 -7.71 34.77 -7.36
CA LEU A 220 -8.13 33.84 -8.41
C LEU A 220 -9.47 34.27 -8.98
N ASN A 221 -9.71 33.95 -10.24
CA ASN A 221 -11.00 34.11 -10.86
C ASN A 221 -11.39 32.78 -11.51
N LEU A 222 -12.55 32.26 -11.13
CA LEU A 222 -13.15 31.06 -11.66
C LEU A 222 -14.01 31.43 -12.86
N ILE A 223 -13.83 30.70 -13.95
CA ILE A 223 -14.58 30.86 -15.21
C ILE A 223 -15.27 29.55 -15.54
N THR A 224 -16.58 29.57 -15.76
CA THR A 224 -17.37 28.38 -16.07
C THR A 224 -18.71 28.79 -16.75
N GLY A 225 -19.55 27.84 -17.09
CA GLY A 225 -20.88 28.02 -17.65
C GLY A 225 -21.50 26.69 -18.05
N ALA A 226 -22.79 26.65 -18.33
CA ALA A 226 -23.49 25.41 -18.70
C ALA A 226 -22.90 24.76 -19.97
N ASP A 227 -22.53 25.59 -20.96
CA ASP A 227 -21.95 25.15 -22.23
C ASP A 227 -20.50 25.66 -22.39
N TYR A 228 -19.87 26.02 -21.26
CA TYR A 228 -18.48 26.49 -21.28
C TYR A 228 -17.54 25.37 -21.65
N GLN A 229 -16.70 25.63 -22.65
CA GLN A 229 -15.59 24.78 -23.01
C GLN A 229 -14.27 25.55 -22.82
N SER A 230 -13.30 24.92 -22.21
CA SER A 230 -11.97 25.50 -22.07
C SER A 230 -11.38 25.71 -23.47
N PRO A 231 -10.82 26.90 -23.77
CA PRO A 231 -10.23 27.16 -25.07
C PRO A 231 -9.04 26.21 -25.35
N ASP A 232 -8.92 25.75 -26.59
CA ASP A 232 -7.78 24.91 -27.02
C ASP A 232 -6.45 25.67 -26.85
N ASP A 233 -6.48 27.01 -27.01
CA ASP A 233 -5.32 27.88 -26.82
C ASP A 233 -5.56 28.84 -25.65
N TYR A 234 -5.02 28.47 -24.48
CA TYR A 234 -5.09 29.27 -23.24
C TYR A 234 -4.52 30.68 -23.37
N ARG A 235 -3.66 30.97 -24.39
CA ARG A 235 -3.11 32.31 -24.68
C ARG A 235 -4.19 33.31 -25.05
N LYS A 236 -5.33 32.82 -25.50
CA LYS A 236 -6.50 33.66 -25.87
C LYS A 236 -7.42 33.97 -24.69
N ILE A 237 -7.26 33.29 -23.54
CA ILE A 237 -8.09 33.55 -22.35
C ILE A 237 -7.79 34.96 -21.80
N GLY A 238 -8.83 35.79 -21.71
CA GLY A 238 -8.72 37.16 -21.17
C GLY A 238 -8.34 38.24 -22.16
N SER A 239 -8.16 37.94 -23.46
CA SER A 239 -7.89 38.94 -24.49
C SER A 239 -9.14 39.47 -25.22
N THR A 240 -10.28 38.81 -25.03
CA THR A 240 -11.50 39.23 -25.71
C THR A 240 -12.72 38.95 -24.82
N SER A 241 -13.69 39.86 -24.84
CA SER A 241 -15.04 39.52 -24.45
C SER A 241 -15.40 38.23 -25.18
N MET A 242 -15.68 37.15 -24.39
CA MET A 242 -16.04 35.82 -24.93
C MET A 242 -17.26 35.94 -25.84
N SER A 243 -17.04 36.26 -27.10
CA SER A 243 -17.96 35.92 -28.18
C SER A 243 -17.45 34.58 -28.72
N SER A 244 -18.24 33.57 -28.54
CA SER A 244 -18.12 32.30 -29.27
C SER A 244 -17.99 32.62 -30.74
N THR A 245 -16.83 32.43 -31.33
CA THR A 245 -16.66 32.44 -32.78
C THR A 245 -16.33 31.02 -33.19
N ASP A 246 -17.36 30.30 -33.48
CA ASP A 246 -17.68 29.76 -34.80
C ASP A 246 -16.46 29.56 -35.73
N SER A 247 -16.27 28.31 -36.07
CA SER A 247 -15.70 27.90 -37.35
C SER A 247 -16.43 26.64 -37.78
N GLY A 248 -17.58 26.84 -38.37
CA GLY A 248 -18.37 25.77 -38.99
C GLY A 248 -19.58 26.33 -39.70
N ASP A 249 -19.50 26.50 -41.02
CA ASP A 249 -20.55 26.74 -41.98
C ASP A 249 -21.80 25.91 -41.69
N GLY A 250 -22.95 26.50 -41.45
CA GLY A 250 -24.22 25.78 -41.39
C GLY A 250 -25.33 26.47 -40.61
N ASP A 251 -26.17 27.17 -41.36
CA ASP A 251 -27.62 27.48 -41.16
C ASP A 251 -28.10 27.94 -39.77
N GLY A 252 -28.54 29.20 -39.78
CA GLY A 252 -28.96 29.99 -38.65
C GLY A 252 -30.14 29.42 -37.83
N THR A 253 -29.83 28.92 -36.66
CA THR A 253 -30.72 28.98 -35.51
C THR A 253 -29.92 29.59 -34.37
N ALA A 254 -30.38 30.76 -33.89
CA ALA A 254 -29.82 31.45 -32.74
C ALA A 254 -29.86 30.48 -31.52
N SER A 255 -28.77 29.79 -31.26
CA SER A 255 -28.61 29.03 -30.02
C SER A 255 -28.50 30.04 -28.89
N SER A 256 -29.38 29.94 -27.94
CA SER A 256 -29.41 30.66 -26.67
C SER A 256 -28.07 30.35 -25.95
N GLN A 257 -27.08 31.24 -26.11
CA GLN A 257 -25.80 31.09 -25.45
C GLN A 257 -25.99 31.32 -23.96
N ASN A 258 -25.86 30.28 -23.17
CA ASN A 258 -25.82 30.41 -21.73
C ASN A 258 -24.64 31.32 -21.32
N PRO A 259 -24.87 32.27 -20.39
CA PRO A 259 -23.83 33.23 -20.02
C PRO A 259 -22.63 32.54 -19.37
N VAL A 260 -21.45 32.95 -19.76
CA VAL A 260 -20.22 32.56 -19.06
C VAL A 260 -20.21 33.21 -17.69
N VAL A 261 -20.04 32.38 -16.66
CA VAL A 261 -20.00 32.81 -15.26
C VAL A 261 -18.57 33.07 -14.86
N SER A 262 -18.32 34.26 -14.31
CA SER A 262 -17.04 34.61 -13.71
C SER A 262 -17.23 34.90 -12.22
N MET A 263 -16.46 34.24 -11.37
CA MET A 263 -16.54 34.37 -9.91
C MET A 263 -15.16 34.62 -9.32
N PRO A 264 -14.94 35.78 -8.68
CA PRO A 264 -13.68 36.03 -7.98
C PRO A 264 -13.60 35.17 -6.69
N LEU A 265 -12.45 34.53 -6.50
CA LEU A 265 -12.15 33.68 -5.36
C LEU A 265 -11.00 34.28 -4.55
N THR A 266 -11.12 34.19 -3.23
CA THR A 266 -10.04 34.59 -2.30
C THR A 266 -9.50 33.37 -1.61
N VAL A 267 -8.26 33.01 -1.90
CA VAL A 267 -7.59 31.89 -1.24
C VAL A 267 -7.18 32.31 0.16
N VAL A 268 -7.62 31.58 1.17
CA VAL A 268 -7.34 31.87 2.58
C VAL A 268 -6.51 30.80 3.26
N GLY A 269 -6.36 29.64 2.64
CA GLY A 269 -5.53 28.57 3.18
C GLY A 269 -5.16 27.54 2.12
N VAL A 270 -4.14 26.75 2.41
CA VAL A 270 -3.62 25.66 1.58
C VAL A 270 -3.73 24.38 2.40
N LEU A 271 -4.41 23.39 1.82
CA LEU A 271 -4.56 22.06 2.41
C LEU A 271 -3.29 21.24 2.21
N ASP A 272 -2.97 20.41 3.18
CA ASP A 272 -1.95 19.37 3.00
C ASP A 272 -2.44 18.37 1.95
N ALA A 273 -1.54 17.97 1.08
CA ALA A 273 -1.89 17.00 0.07
C ALA A 273 -2.34 15.70 0.75
N SER A 274 -3.52 15.25 0.42
CA SER A 274 -3.84 13.84 0.45
C SER A 274 -2.81 13.15 -0.45
N THR A 275 -2.46 11.91 -0.17
CA THR A 275 -1.49 11.11 -0.93
C THR A 275 -1.81 10.96 -2.43
N ASN A 276 -2.98 11.40 -2.86
CA ASN A 276 -3.40 11.40 -4.26
C ASN A 276 -3.27 12.82 -4.86
N ASN A 277 -2.26 13.03 -5.71
CA ASN A 277 -1.98 14.31 -6.35
C ASN A 277 -3.08 14.81 -7.30
N TYR A 278 -4.06 13.98 -7.64
CA TYR A 278 -5.11 14.29 -8.62
C TYR A 278 -6.48 14.59 -7.98
N ASP A 279 -6.59 14.50 -6.65
CA ASP A 279 -7.83 14.83 -5.94
C ASP A 279 -8.03 16.35 -5.85
N ALA A 280 -9.28 16.80 -5.78
CA ALA A 280 -9.64 18.21 -5.59
C ALA A 280 -9.02 18.81 -4.33
N PHE A 281 -8.84 18.00 -3.28
CA PHE A 281 -8.17 18.43 -2.04
C PHE A 281 -6.66 18.60 -2.19
N SER A 282 -6.03 17.94 -3.15
CA SER A 282 -4.59 18.01 -3.41
C SER A 282 -4.23 19.03 -4.48
N SER A 283 -4.98 19.06 -5.60
CA SER A 283 -4.63 19.84 -6.79
C SER A 283 -5.75 20.78 -7.26
N GLY A 284 -6.89 20.84 -6.56
CA GLY A 284 -8.04 21.64 -6.93
C GLY A 284 -8.38 22.76 -5.94
N VAL A 285 -9.60 23.24 -6.07
CA VAL A 285 -10.22 24.27 -5.22
C VAL A 285 -11.28 23.62 -4.34
N VAL A 286 -11.22 23.88 -3.06
CA VAL A 286 -12.22 23.45 -2.09
C VAL A 286 -12.96 24.66 -1.55
N MET A 287 -14.28 24.68 -1.71
CA MET A 287 -15.16 25.77 -1.29
C MET A 287 -16.30 25.28 -0.40
N SER A 288 -17.00 26.19 0.24
CA SER A 288 -18.19 25.85 1.02
C SER A 288 -19.32 25.32 0.13
N LEU A 289 -20.21 24.49 0.68
CA LEU A 289 -21.42 24.04 -0.04
C LEU A 289 -22.31 25.21 -0.44
N GLU A 290 -22.34 26.29 0.35
CA GLU A 290 -23.12 27.51 0.04
C GLU A 290 -22.56 28.25 -1.20
N ASP A 291 -21.22 28.33 -1.29
CA ASP A 291 -20.56 28.92 -2.46
C ASP A 291 -20.75 28.05 -3.70
N MET A 292 -20.74 26.72 -3.56
CA MET A 292 -21.01 25.79 -4.64
C MET A 292 -22.47 25.90 -5.12
N ASP A 293 -23.45 26.02 -4.20
CA ASP A 293 -24.86 26.25 -4.56
C ASP A 293 -25.05 27.59 -5.30
N THR A 294 -24.32 28.62 -4.86
CA THR A 294 -24.30 29.92 -5.53
C THR A 294 -23.71 29.85 -6.94
N LEU A 295 -22.60 29.08 -7.09
CA LEU A 295 -21.98 28.84 -8.39
C LEU A 295 -22.93 28.12 -9.33
N GLN A 296 -23.56 27.03 -8.86
CA GLN A 296 -24.48 26.23 -9.64
C GLN A 296 -25.75 27.06 -10.04
N ALA A 297 -26.28 27.85 -9.13
CA ALA A 297 -27.42 28.74 -9.45
C ALA A 297 -27.07 29.75 -10.53
N LYS A 298 -25.88 30.30 -10.56
CA LYS A 298 -25.41 31.20 -11.62
C LYS A 298 -25.24 30.48 -12.95
N ILE A 299 -24.74 29.25 -12.96
CA ILE A 299 -24.59 28.40 -14.15
C ILE A 299 -25.98 28.11 -14.73
N ASP A 300 -26.97 27.77 -13.88
CA ASP A 300 -28.32 27.45 -14.28
C ASP A 300 -29.16 28.71 -14.68
N GLY A 301 -28.60 29.91 -14.58
CA GLY A 301 -29.30 31.16 -14.88
C GLY A 301 -30.45 31.50 -13.92
N LYS A 302 -30.50 30.86 -12.73
CA LYS A 302 -31.52 31.07 -11.72
C LYS A 302 -31.15 32.23 -10.81
N THR A 303 -31.88 33.36 -10.95
CA THR A 303 -31.60 34.59 -10.18
C THR A 303 -32.08 34.56 -8.72
N ASN A 304 -32.82 33.54 -8.31
CA ASN A 304 -33.40 33.44 -6.96
C ASN A 304 -32.85 32.22 -6.18
N THR A 305 -31.91 32.47 -5.32
CA THR A 305 -31.28 31.50 -4.37
C THR A 305 -32.19 31.10 -3.20
N THR A 306 -33.48 31.48 -3.17
CA THR A 306 -34.37 31.25 -2.02
C THR A 306 -35.07 29.89 -1.99
N SER A 307 -34.99 29.13 -3.06
CA SER A 307 -35.47 27.74 -3.04
C SER A 307 -34.30 26.82 -2.73
N ARG A 308 -34.12 26.45 -1.47
CA ARG A 308 -33.35 25.28 -1.08
C ARG A 308 -33.94 24.08 -1.82
N THR A 309 -33.53 23.89 -3.06
CA THR A 309 -33.73 22.64 -3.77
C THR A 309 -33.06 21.58 -2.90
N LYS A 310 -33.81 20.51 -2.54
CA LYS A 310 -33.25 19.39 -1.77
C LYS A 310 -31.89 19.08 -2.34
N THR A 311 -30.84 19.38 -1.56
CA THR A 311 -29.46 19.25 -1.97
C THR A 311 -29.18 17.77 -2.12
N ASN A 312 -29.13 17.29 -3.36
CA ASN A 312 -28.54 15.98 -3.61
C ASN A 312 -27.03 16.17 -3.65
N TYR A 313 -26.31 15.41 -2.86
CA TYR A 313 -24.86 15.35 -2.90
C TYR A 313 -24.41 14.31 -3.93
N ASP A 314 -23.28 14.55 -4.57
CA ASP A 314 -22.70 13.60 -5.52
C ASP A 314 -22.15 12.40 -4.77
N GLN A 315 -21.49 12.69 -3.64
CA GLN A 315 -20.95 11.68 -2.73
C GLN A 315 -20.90 12.21 -1.30
N VAL A 316 -20.84 11.30 -0.35
CA VAL A 316 -20.65 11.62 1.08
C VAL A 316 -19.48 10.79 1.58
N VAL A 317 -18.45 11.45 2.08
CA VAL A 317 -17.32 10.76 2.71
C VAL A 317 -17.61 10.63 4.20
N VAL A 318 -17.65 9.40 4.69
CA VAL A 318 -17.83 9.05 6.10
C VAL A 318 -16.48 8.64 6.67
N HIS A 319 -15.96 9.42 7.61
CA HIS A 319 -14.70 9.16 8.28
C HIS A 319 -14.94 8.37 9.56
N ALA A 320 -14.36 7.17 9.67
CA ALA A 320 -14.44 6.32 10.84
C ALA A 320 -13.38 6.71 11.88
N GLN A 321 -13.70 6.59 13.17
CA GLN A 321 -12.73 6.84 14.26
C GLN A 321 -11.55 5.88 14.21
N ASN A 322 -11.80 4.61 13.85
CA ASN A 322 -10.79 3.59 13.74
C ASN A 322 -11.01 2.77 12.46
N ILE A 323 -9.92 2.31 11.86
CA ILE A 323 -9.97 1.43 10.68
C ILE A 323 -10.74 0.12 10.92
N LYS A 324 -10.79 -0.35 12.18
CA LYS A 324 -11.51 -1.57 12.55
C LYS A 324 -13.03 -1.41 12.49
N ASP A 325 -13.52 -0.19 12.59
CA ASP A 325 -14.96 0.12 12.57
C ASP A 325 -15.49 0.26 11.13
N VAL A 326 -14.60 0.50 10.15
CA VAL A 326 -14.93 0.68 8.73
C VAL A 326 -15.85 -0.43 8.19
N PRO A 327 -15.57 -1.74 8.36
CA PRO A 327 -16.44 -2.79 7.83
C PRO A 327 -17.84 -2.78 8.44
N GLY A 328 -17.95 -2.44 9.71
CA GLY A 328 -19.23 -2.35 10.42
C GLY A 328 -20.09 -1.17 9.96
N ILE A 329 -19.46 -0.02 9.80
CA ILE A 329 -20.10 1.21 9.29
C ILE A 329 -20.54 1.00 7.84
N GLU A 330 -19.66 0.46 7.01
CA GLU A 330 -19.93 0.16 5.59
C GLU A 330 -21.13 -0.78 5.43
N ALA A 331 -21.21 -1.83 6.25
CA ALA A 331 -22.34 -2.76 6.23
C ALA A 331 -23.67 -2.07 6.59
N GLN A 332 -23.68 -1.16 7.56
CA GLN A 332 -24.87 -0.40 7.95
C GLN A 332 -25.34 0.55 6.85
N ILE A 333 -24.39 1.24 6.20
CA ILE A 333 -24.68 2.15 5.08
C ILE A 333 -25.25 1.35 3.89
N LYS A 334 -24.66 0.21 3.55
CA LYS A 334 -25.18 -0.69 2.50
C LYS A 334 -26.58 -1.20 2.79
N MET A 335 -26.87 -1.57 4.04
CA MET A 335 -28.23 -1.97 4.44
C MET A 335 -29.26 -0.83 4.29
N SER A 336 -28.83 0.42 4.35
CA SER A 336 -29.66 1.60 4.11
C SER A 336 -29.89 1.90 2.61
N GLY A 337 -29.37 1.05 1.70
CA GLY A 337 -29.61 1.13 0.26
C GLY A 337 -28.63 2.03 -0.51
N TYR A 338 -27.48 2.39 0.10
CA TYR A 338 -26.43 3.15 -0.57
C TYR A 338 -25.29 2.24 -1.04
N GLN A 339 -24.59 2.68 -2.07
CA GLN A 339 -23.32 2.08 -2.48
C GLN A 339 -22.17 2.69 -1.69
N THR A 340 -21.20 1.86 -1.32
CA THR A 340 -20.02 2.32 -0.62
C THR A 340 -18.76 1.81 -1.29
N THR A 341 -17.76 2.66 -1.34
CA THR A 341 -16.41 2.30 -1.75
C THR A 341 -15.47 2.63 -0.60
N SER A 342 -14.68 1.65 -0.19
CA SER A 342 -13.68 1.82 0.87
C SER A 342 -12.42 1.05 0.53
N PHE A 343 -11.30 1.46 1.09
CA PHE A 343 -10.04 0.75 0.92
C PHE A 343 -10.03 -0.64 1.60
N GLU A 344 -11.04 -0.94 2.42
CA GLU A 344 -11.18 -2.23 3.07
C GLU A 344 -11.31 -3.39 2.06
N GLN A 345 -11.97 -3.16 0.96
CA GLN A 345 -12.13 -4.16 -0.11
C GLN A 345 -10.78 -4.44 -0.78
N THR A 346 -10.06 -3.38 -1.15
CA THR A 346 -8.70 -3.47 -1.71
C THR A 346 -7.74 -4.13 -0.71
N ARG A 347 -7.81 -3.74 0.56
CA ARG A 347 -7.02 -4.36 1.63
C ARG A 347 -7.26 -5.86 1.74
N LYS A 348 -8.51 -6.31 1.71
CA LYS A 348 -8.86 -7.74 1.75
C LYS A 348 -8.35 -8.51 0.53
N GLU A 349 -8.38 -7.90 -0.65
CA GLU A 349 -7.84 -8.51 -1.87
C GLU A 349 -6.32 -8.66 -1.80
N ILE A 350 -5.62 -7.62 -1.37
CA ILE A 350 -4.17 -7.63 -1.14
C ILE A 350 -3.80 -8.70 -0.09
N GLU A 351 -4.48 -8.72 1.07
CA GLU A 351 -4.25 -9.75 2.09
C GLU A 351 -4.48 -11.17 1.57
N LYS A 352 -5.53 -11.38 0.76
CA LYS A 352 -5.82 -12.68 0.15
C LYS A 352 -4.72 -13.09 -0.83
N GLN A 353 -4.24 -12.17 -1.65
CA GLN A 353 -3.14 -12.41 -2.59
C GLN A 353 -1.84 -12.72 -1.84
N SER A 354 -1.46 -11.90 -0.87
CA SER A 354 -0.27 -12.09 -0.03
C SER A 354 -0.30 -13.43 0.71
N ARG A 355 -1.46 -13.79 1.27
CA ARG A 355 -1.67 -15.11 1.91
C ARG A 355 -1.50 -16.26 0.91
N GLY A 356 -1.98 -16.11 -0.33
CA GLY A 356 -1.78 -17.09 -1.40
C GLY A 356 -0.30 -17.32 -1.71
N ILE A 357 0.46 -16.24 -1.86
CA ILE A 357 1.91 -16.28 -2.10
C ILE A 357 2.63 -16.92 -0.91
N GLN A 358 2.30 -16.53 0.32
CA GLN A 358 2.88 -17.09 1.54
C GLN A 358 2.63 -18.60 1.65
N LEU A 359 1.43 -19.09 1.33
CA LEU A 359 1.11 -20.52 1.33
C LEU A 359 1.89 -21.28 0.26
N ALA A 360 2.03 -20.74 -0.94
CA ALA A 360 2.80 -21.36 -2.01
C ALA A 360 4.28 -21.47 -1.64
N LEU A 361 4.88 -20.38 -1.16
CA LEU A 361 6.26 -20.36 -0.69
C LEU A 361 6.44 -21.30 0.52
N GLY A 362 5.47 -21.31 1.46
CA GLY A 362 5.44 -22.21 2.61
C GLY A 362 5.46 -23.67 2.24
N GLY A 363 4.71 -24.04 1.21
CA GLY A 363 4.71 -25.40 0.66
C GLY A 363 6.09 -25.81 0.14
N ILE A 364 6.75 -24.95 -0.62
CA ILE A 364 8.11 -25.21 -1.15
C ILE A 364 9.12 -25.37 0.01
N GLY A 365 9.04 -24.49 1.01
CA GLY A 365 9.89 -24.57 2.22
C GLY A 365 9.67 -25.88 2.99
N ALA A 366 8.44 -26.32 3.17
CA ALA A 366 8.10 -27.55 3.86
C ALA A 366 8.67 -28.79 3.15
N VAL A 367 8.56 -28.85 1.80
CA VAL A 367 9.14 -29.94 1.00
C VAL A 367 10.67 -29.95 1.12
N SER A 368 11.33 -28.80 1.02
CA SER A 368 12.78 -28.68 1.19
C SER A 368 13.24 -29.18 2.56
N PHE A 369 12.45 -28.87 3.59
CA PHE A 369 12.73 -29.32 4.96
C PHE A 369 12.56 -30.82 5.14
N LEU A 370 11.56 -31.41 4.49
CA LEU A 370 11.35 -32.85 4.49
C LEU A 370 12.52 -33.58 3.84
N VAL A 371 13.04 -33.08 2.73
CA VAL A 371 14.24 -33.63 2.06
C VAL A 371 15.46 -33.56 3.00
N ALA A 372 15.63 -32.43 3.70
CA ALA A 372 16.70 -32.27 4.69
C ALA A 372 16.58 -33.28 5.83
N ALA A 373 15.37 -33.50 6.36
CA ALA A 373 15.12 -34.49 7.43
C ALA A 373 15.44 -35.92 6.99
N ILE A 374 15.10 -36.31 5.76
CA ILE A 374 15.47 -37.61 5.18
C ILE A 374 16.99 -37.72 5.07
N GLY A 375 17.67 -36.66 4.64
CA GLY A 375 19.14 -36.59 4.54
C GLY A 375 19.78 -36.83 5.90
N ILE A 376 19.29 -36.17 6.96
CA ILE A 376 19.81 -36.40 8.34
C ILE A 376 19.56 -37.83 8.77
N ALA A 377 18.34 -38.36 8.56
CA ALA A 377 17.99 -39.71 8.95
C ALA A 377 18.89 -40.76 8.28
N ASN A 378 19.15 -40.64 6.97
CA ASN A 378 20.04 -41.53 6.24
C ASN A 378 21.47 -41.49 6.76
N THR A 379 22.00 -40.30 7.04
CA THR A 379 23.34 -40.12 7.59
C THR A 379 23.47 -40.74 8.99
N MET A 380 22.46 -40.56 9.82
CA MET A 380 22.41 -41.13 11.16
C MET A 380 22.30 -42.67 11.13
N ILE A 381 21.51 -43.25 10.21
CA ILE A 381 21.43 -44.72 10.03
C ILE A 381 22.81 -45.27 9.72
N MET A 382 23.53 -44.64 8.80
CA MET A 382 24.87 -45.08 8.43
C MET A 382 25.91 -44.88 9.53
N SER A 383 25.80 -43.73 10.27
CA SER A 383 26.66 -43.49 11.44
C SER A 383 26.47 -44.56 12.52
N VAL A 384 25.23 -44.99 12.77
CA VAL A 384 24.92 -46.08 13.71
C VAL A 384 25.52 -47.42 13.22
N SER A 385 25.34 -47.75 11.93
CA SER A 385 25.85 -49.03 11.39
C SER A 385 27.37 -49.14 11.47
N GLU A 386 28.09 -48.04 11.23
CA GLU A 386 29.55 -48.01 11.29
C GLU A 386 30.12 -48.08 12.70
N ARG A 387 29.34 -47.72 13.72
CA ARG A 387 29.72 -47.70 15.14
C ARG A 387 29.04 -48.77 15.96
N THR A 388 28.47 -49.79 15.32
CA THR A 388 27.68 -50.84 15.99
C THR A 388 28.53 -51.52 17.07
N ARG A 389 29.82 -51.80 16.81
CA ARG A 389 30.75 -52.42 17.79
C ARG A 389 31.02 -51.51 18.99
N GLU A 390 31.22 -50.18 18.77
CA GLU A 390 31.43 -49.22 19.86
C GLU A 390 30.18 -49.17 20.77
N ILE A 391 28.97 -49.17 20.16
CA ILE A 391 27.71 -49.22 20.89
C ILE A 391 27.58 -50.49 21.71
N GLY A 392 27.97 -51.66 21.13
CA GLY A 392 27.99 -52.93 21.82
C GLY A 392 28.92 -52.94 23.05
N ILE A 393 30.12 -52.42 22.92
CA ILE A 393 31.11 -52.30 24.01
C ILE A 393 30.59 -51.37 25.11
N MET A 394 30.01 -50.19 24.75
CA MET A 394 29.43 -49.27 25.74
C MET A 394 28.29 -49.93 26.53
N LYS A 395 27.45 -50.72 25.89
CA LYS A 395 26.38 -51.49 26.57
C LYS A 395 26.95 -52.59 27.46
N ALA A 396 27.95 -53.30 27.00
CA ALA A 396 28.61 -54.35 27.80
C ALA A 396 29.30 -53.79 29.06
N LEU A 397 29.83 -52.55 29.00
CA LEU A 397 30.40 -51.82 30.12
C LEU A 397 29.35 -51.19 31.06
N GLY A 398 28.01 -51.39 30.79
CA GLY A 398 26.94 -50.92 31.66
C GLY A 398 26.47 -49.50 31.40
N CYS A 399 26.77 -48.87 30.24
CA CYS A 399 26.21 -47.58 29.86
C CYS A 399 24.69 -47.64 29.75
N TYR A 400 24.00 -46.63 30.34
CA TYR A 400 22.53 -46.54 30.22
C TYR A 400 22.12 -46.33 28.77
N VAL A 401 21.07 -47.05 28.38
CA VAL A 401 20.44 -46.95 27.07
C VAL A 401 20.02 -45.51 26.73
N LYS A 402 19.61 -44.74 27.76
CA LYS A 402 19.26 -43.33 27.63
C LYS A 402 20.46 -42.44 27.21
N ASP A 403 21.66 -42.72 27.76
CA ASP A 403 22.85 -41.94 27.45
C ASP A 403 23.28 -42.13 25.99
N ILE A 404 23.24 -43.38 25.51
CA ILE A 404 23.54 -43.71 24.10
C ILE A 404 22.56 -43.02 23.16
N ARG A 405 21.25 -43.05 23.48
CA ARG A 405 20.23 -42.36 22.70
C ARG A 405 20.47 -40.86 22.68
N THR A 406 20.76 -40.24 23.84
CA THR A 406 21.00 -38.81 23.96
C THR A 406 22.25 -38.39 23.16
N MET A 407 23.28 -39.22 23.09
CA MET A 407 24.48 -38.96 22.29
C MET A 407 24.14 -38.82 20.77
N PHE A 408 23.33 -39.76 20.23
CA PHE A 408 22.91 -39.68 18.83
C PHE A 408 21.96 -38.53 18.56
N LEU A 409 21.05 -38.21 19.48
CA LEU A 409 20.18 -37.05 19.36
C LEU A 409 20.96 -35.74 19.43
N CYS A 410 21.98 -35.67 20.26
CA CYS A 410 22.88 -34.51 20.33
C CYS A 410 23.67 -34.32 19.02
N GLU A 411 24.15 -35.44 18.40
CA GLU A 411 24.83 -35.41 17.09
C GLU A 411 23.87 -34.88 15.99
N ALA A 412 22.63 -35.37 15.94
CA ALA A 412 21.64 -34.92 15.01
C ALA A 412 21.22 -33.44 15.24
N GLY A 413 21.08 -33.05 16.50
CA GLY A 413 20.81 -31.67 16.88
C GLY A 413 21.96 -30.71 16.54
N ALA A 414 23.20 -31.16 16.68
CA ALA A 414 24.38 -30.38 16.32
C ALA A 414 24.48 -30.16 14.80
N ILE A 415 24.10 -31.15 13.97
CA ILE A 415 23.98 -30.98 12.52
C ILE A 415 22.94 -29.89 12.21
N GLY A 416 21.77 -29.94 12.87
CA GLY A 416 20.75 -28.93 12.74
C GLY A 416 21.21 -27.54 13.16
N LEU A 417 21.90 -27.42 14.28
CA LEU A 417 22.45 -26.16 14.79
C LEU A 417 23.46 -25.54 13.82
N VAL A 418 24.44 -26.30 13.36
CA VAL A 418 25.45 -25.80 12.41
C VAL A 418 24.81 -25.43 11.08
N GLY A 419 23.91 -26.28 10.57
CA GLY A 419 23.16 -26.01 9.34
C GLY A 419 22.32 -24.76 9.45
N GLY A 420 21.59 -24.61 10.57
CA GLY A 420 20.75 -23.44 10.84
C GLY A 420 21.52 -22.12 10.93
N LEU A 421 22.67 -22.12 11.64
CA LEU A 421 23.52 -20.93 11.73
C LEU A 421 24.08 -20.50 10.37
N ILE A 422 24.60 -21.45 9.60
CA ILE A 422 25.13 -21.16 8.25
C ILE A 422 23.98 -20.71 7.32
N ALA A 423 22.81 -21.33 7.41
CA ALA A 423 21.63 -20.93 6.65
C ALA A 423 21.19 -19.50 6.96
N CYS A 424 21.20 -19.10 8.23
CA CYS A 424 20.88 -17.72 8.63
C CYS A 424 21.87 -16.71 8.03
N LEU A 425 23.16 -17.00 8.02
CA LEU A 425 24.17 -16.15 7.39
C LEU A 425 23.94 -16.02 5.87
N ILE A 426 23.71 -17.15 5.19
CA ILE A 426 23.46 -17.17 3.75
C ILE A 426 22.15 -16.43 3.43
N SER A 427 21.10 -16.62 4.23
CA SER A 427 19.83 -15.94 4.05
C SER A 427 19.94 -14.43 4.27
N ALA A 428 20.73 -13.98 5.24
CA ALA A 428 20.99 -12.57 5.47
C ALA A 428 21.71 -11.92 4.26
N LEU A 429 22.74 -12.60 3.74
CA LEU A 429 23.45 -12.15 2.53
C LEU A 429 22.54 -12.17 1.29
N GLY A 430 21.70 -13.21 1.16
CA GLY A 430 20.72 -13.31 0.08
C GLY A 430 19.68 -12.18 0.12
N SER A 431 19.11 -11.90 1.29
CA SER A 431 18.17 -10.81 1.50
C SER A 431 18.79 -9.45 1.18
N LEU A 432 20.01 -9.20 1.64
CA LEU A 432 20.76 -8.00 1.33
C LEU A 432 20.98 -7.86 -0.19
N SER A 433 21.37 -8.96 -0.85
CA SER A 433 21.59 -8.96 -2.30
C SER A 433 20.31 -8.67 -3.09
N ILE A 434 19.17 -9.23 -2.67
CA ILE A 434 17.86 -8.98 -3.30
C ILE A 434 17.49 -7.50 -3.18
N ASN A 435 17.64 -6.92 -1.99
CA ASN A 435 17.33 -5.50 -1.77
C ASN A 435 18.27 -4.57 -2.54
N LEU A 436 19.58 -4.88 -2.61
CA LEU A 436 20.54 -4.08 -3.37
C LEU A 436 20.29 -4.11 -4.88
N LEU A 437 19.89 -5.26 -5.43
CA LEU A 437 19.47 -5.38 -6.82
C LEU A 437 18.23 -4.54 -7.11
N SER A 438 17.28 -4.51 -6.17
CA SER A 438 16.07 -3.69 -6.28
C SER A 438 16.36 -2.19 -6.28
N PHE A 439 17.41 -1.74 -5.57
CA PHE A 439 17.80 -0.32 -5.50
C PHE A 439 18.78 0.12 -6.61
N GLY A 440 18.97 -0.71 -7.65
CA GLY A 440 19.80 -0.35 -8.81
C GLY A 440 21.31 -0.52 -8.63
N GLY A 441 21.78 -1.24 -7.60
CA GLY A 441 23.18 -1.65 -7.49
C GLY A 441 23.88 -1.34 -6.15
N PHE A 442 25.15 -1.72 -6.09
CA PHE A 442 25.99 -1.60 -4.90
C PHE A 442 26.50 -0.16 -4.72
N SER A 443 25.82 0.63 -3.90
CA SER A 443 26.34 1.89 -3.37
C SER A 443 26.29 1.87 -1.84
N MET A 444 27.17 2.64 -1.20
CA MET A 444 27.22 2.69 0.27
C MET A 444 25.91 3.22 0.86
N GLU A 445 25.25 4.10 0.15
CA GLU A 445 23.94 4.66 0.49
C GLU A 445 22.84 3.60 0.39
N ASN A 446 22.83 2.81 -0.68
CA ASN A 446 21.87 1.72 -0.89
C ASN A 446 22.00 0.62 0.16
N VAL A 447 23.23 0.33 0.62
CA VAL A 447 23.46 -0.61 1.73
C VAL A 447 22.82 -0.11 3.03
N GLY A 448 22.93 1.19 3.32
CA GLY A 448 22.26 1.80 4.47
C GLY A 448 20.73 1.68 4.39
N LYS A 449 20.15 2.00 3.25
CA LYS A 449 18.72 1.88 2.95
C LYS A 449 18.23 0.43 3.02
N ALA A 450 19.02 -0.52 2.52
CA ALA A 450 18.68 -1.95 2.54
C ALA A 450 18.64 -2.55 3.96
N ILE A 451 19.47 -2.04 4.89
CA ILE A 451 19.57 -2.52 6.27
C ILE A 451 18.60 -1.79 7.20
N MET A 452 18.64 -0.44 7.20
CA MET A 452 17.85 0.38 8.12
C MET A 452 16.44 0.65 7.64
N GLY A 453 16.19 0.57 6.30
CA GLY A 453 14.94 1.03 5.72
C GLY A 453 14.85 2.56 5.70
N GLY A 454 13.73 3.09 5.23
CA GLY A 454 13.38 4.51 5.22
C GLY A 454 11.90 4.63 4.87
N ASP A 455 11.29 5.77 5.14
CA ASP A 455 9.85 5.99 4.91
C ASP A 455 9.45 5.87 3.42
N ASP A 456 10.40 6.08 2.49
CA ASP A 456 10.16 6.02 1.04
C ASP A 456 10.82 4.81 0.34
N VAL A 457 11.30 3.82 1.09
CA VAL A 457 12.08 2.70 0.54
C VAL A 457 11.34 1.38 0.71
N SER A 458 10.75 0.87 -0.38
CA SER A 458 10.11 -0.45 -0.36
C SER A 458 11.16 -1.58 -0.44
N ARG A 459 11.35 -2.31 0.65
CA ARG A 459 12.22 -3.48 0.72
C ARG A 459 11.47 -4.73 0.30
N ILE A 460 12.02 -5.50 -0.64
CA ILE A 460 11.43 -6.77 -1.08
C ILE A 460 11.60 -7.86 -0.01
N SER A 461 12.67 -7.81 0.76
CA SER A 461 13.01 -8.84 1.75
C SER A 461 13.36 -8.20 3.08
N VAL A 462 12.60 -8.52 4.12
CA VAL A 462 12.78 -8.00 5.49
C VAL A 462 12.95 -9.16 6.45
N ILE A 463 14.13 -9.28 7.08
CA ILE A 463 14.40 -10.33 8.05
C ILE A 463 14.30 -9.74 9.47
N PRO A 464 13.22 -10.00 10.22
CA PRO A 464 13.14 -9.60 11.60
C PRO A 464 14.13 -10.42 12.46
N TRP A 465 14.73 -9.80 13.46
CA TRP A 465 15.75 -10.43 14.30
C TRP A 465 15.30 -11.71 15.01
N TRP A 466 14.01 -11.79 15.36
CA TRP A 466 13.44 -12.97 16.01
C TRP A 466 13.42 -14.20 15.08
N LEU A 467 13.37 -13.98 13.75
CA LEU A 467 13.35 -15.05 12.77
C LEU A 467 14.63 -15.88 12.78
N PHE A 468 15.78 -15.25 13.02
CA PHE A 468 17.04 -15.98 13.17
C PHE A 468 17.00 -16.97 14.33
N VAL A 469 16.47 -16.55 15.49
CA VAL A 469 16.34 -17.41 16.66
C VAL A 469 15.39 -18.56 16.39
N VAL A 470 14.22 -18.27 15.81
CA VAL A 470 13.21 -19.30 15.47
C VAL A 470 13.75 -20.27 14.43
N ALA A 471 14.44 -19.80 13.40
CA ALA A 471 15.00 -20.64 12.34
C ALA A 471 16.05 -21.62 12.90
N VAL A 472 16.95 -21.17 13.77
CA VAL A 472 17.96 -22.02 14.41
C VAL A 472 17.29 -23.04 15.35
N LEU A 473 16.34 -22.63 16.19
CA LEU A 473 15.61 -23.55 17.07
C LEU A 473 14.83 -24.59 16.28
N PHE A 474 14.19 -24.16 15.20
CA PHE A 474 13.44 -25.07 14.33
C PHE A 474 14.36 -26.05 13.60
N SER A 475 15.52 -25.61 13.14
CA SER A 475 16.54 -26.46 12.52
C SER A 475 17.07 -27.53 13.49
N ILE A 476 17.32 -27.15 14.75
CA ILE A 476 17.72 -28.11 15.82
C ILE A 476 16.59 -29.11 16.06
N LEU A 477 15.34 -28.64 16.19
CA LEU A 477 14.17 -29.49 16.42
C LEU A 477 14.03 -30.55 15.34
N VAL A 478 14.13 -30.14 14.07
CA VAL A 478 14.02 -31.09 12.95
C VAL A 478 15.20 -32.04 12.91
N GLY A 479 16.41 -31.59 13.22
CA GLY A 479 17.56 -32.47 13.39
C GLY A 479 17.31 -33.56 14.42
N ILE A 480 16.80 -33.19 15.59
CA ILE A 480 16.44 -34.10 16.66
C ILE A 480 15.33 -35.08 16.22
N LEU A 481 14.26 -34.57 15.61
CA LEU A 481 13.13 -35.40 15.14
C LEU A 481 13.58 -36.40 14.07
N ALA A 482 14.37 -35.97 13.11
CA ALA A 482 14.91 -36.85 12.07
C ALA A 482 15.87 -37.91 12.64
N GLY A 483 16.61 -37.57 13.70
CA GLY A 483 17.53 -38.48 14.39
C GLY A 483 16.84 -39.47 15.31
N LEU A 484 15.57 -39.27 15.73
CA LEU A 484 14.87 -40.15 16.67
C LEU A 484 14.76 -41.60 16.19
N GLY A 485 14.40 -41.81 14.91
CA GLY A 485 14.29 -43.13 14.31
C GLY A 485 15.60 -43.92 14.36
N PRO A 486 16.66 -43.39 13.78
CA PRO A 486 18.01 -44.02 13.83
C PRO A 486 18.53 -44.23 15.27
N ALA A 487 18.39 -43.25 16.16
CA ALA A 487 18.80 -43.35 17.54
C ALA A 487 18.09 -44.48 18.29
N ASN A 488 16.77 -44.63 18.07
CA ASN A 488 16.01 -45.72 18.65
C ASN A 488 16.44 -47.10 18.08
N LYS A 489 16.82 -47.17 16.80
CA LYS A 489 17.33 -48.39 16.17
C LYS A 489 18.70 -48.77 16.73
N ALA A 490 19.61 -47.83 16.95
CA ALA A 490 20.90 -48.01 17.57
C ALA A 490 20.79 -48.64 18.97
N VAL A 491 19.83 -48.20 19.74
CA VAL A 491 19.60 -48.66 21.11
C VAL A 491 19.00 -50.05 21.18
N LYS A 492 18.30 -50.54 20.14
CA LYS A 492 17.67 -51.88 20.10
C LYS A 492 18.70 -52.99 19.73
N ILE A 493 19.86 -52.69 19.22
CA ILE A 493 20.86 -53.70 18.84
C ILE A 493 21.38 -54.44 20.10
N PRO A 494 21.28 -55.78 20.19
CA PRO A 494 21.83 -56.53 21.31
C PRO A 494 23.35 -56.40 21.43
N ALA A 495 23.88 -56.29 22.65
CA ALA A 495 25.33 -56.07 22.86
C ALA A 495 26.16 -57.26 22.32
N LEU A 496 25.62 -58.47 22.42
CA LEU A 496 26.33 -59.67 21.97
C LEU A 496 26.44 -59.73 20.44
N ASP A 497 25.35 -59.39 19.74
CA ASP A 497 25.33 -59.36 18.25
C ASP A 497 26.21 -58.23 17.70
N ALA A 498 26.24 -57.07 18.41
CA ALA A 498 27.03 -55.93 18.05
C ALA A 498 28.56 -56.19 18.14
N ILE A 499 28.99 -57.06 19.04
CA ILE A 499 30.42 -57.41 19.23
C ILE A 499 30.81 -58.57 18.30
N LYS A 500 29.88 -59.48 17.95
CA LYS A 500 30.13 -60.71 17.19
C LYS A 500 30.17 -60.47 15.67
N ASN A 501 29.57 -59.38 15.17
CA ASN A 501 29.62 -59.03 13.76
C ASN A 501 31.02 -58.49 13.39
N GLU A 502 31.91 -59.41 13.02
CA GLU A 502 33.06 -59.13 12.18
C GLU A 502 32.59 -58.97 10.74
N GLN A 503 32.52 -57.74 10.27
CA GLN A 503 32.59 -57.40 8.85
C GLN A 503 33.57 -56.27 8.65
#